data_917950ec5a72097695024143aa516062
#
_entry.id   917950ec5a72097695024143aa516062
#
_cell.length_a   1.000
_cell.length_b   1.000
_cell.length_c   1.000
_cell.angle_alpha   90.00
_cell.angle_beta   90.00
_cell.angle_gamma   90.00
#
_symmetry.space_group_name_H-M   'P 1'
#
loop_
_entity.id
_entity.type
_entity.pdbx_description
1 polymer ?
#
loop_
_entity_poly.entity_id
_entity_poly.type
_entity_poly.pdbx_seq_one_letter_code
_entity_poly.pdbx_strand_id
1 'polypeptide(L)'
;MSEVQTVSAAIHEIAHSKLHDPKRTKPEPTWKVVMVSDGGTKRDFSQGFATEAEAEQFAAGADWRFVDENQFEWRLEVEEDHAAEVQAAKDRHTEEVQAESISYAVCQYYGIQTADNSFGYIASWSQGKELKELRASLEVINKTAGELISDIDRHYKEICKERGIDLTAQPEQAVPQQEVAPEPEVPMQSPARHVYKLHSKF
;
A
#
# COMPACT_ATOMS: atom_id res chain seq x y z
N MET A 1 -22.61 -14.61 -4.72
CA MET A 1 -21.59 -14.47 -3.65
C MET A 1 -21.92 -15.48 -2.57
N SER A 2 -20.92 -16.20 -2.04
CA SER A 2 -21.11 -17.04 -0.84
C SER A 2 -21.24 -16.17 0.42
N GLU A 3 -21.76 -16.75 1.52
CA GLU A 3 -21.86 -16.02 2.80
C GLU A 3 -20.49 -15.52 3.26
N VAL A 4 -19.43 -16.33 3.11
CA VAL A 4 -18.05 -15.97 3.43
C VAL A 4 -17.60 -14.74 2.62
N GLN A 5 -17.85 -14.75 1.32
CA GLN A 5 -17.51 -13.59 0.46
C GLN A 5 -18.28 -12.33 0.86
N THR A 6 -19.55 -12.48 1.26
CA THR A 6 -20.36 -11.34 1.70
C THR A 6 -19.82 -10.74 3.00
N VAL A 7 -19.48 -11.60 3.97
CA VAL A 7 -18.91 -11.14 5.25
C VAL A 7 -17.55 -10.48 5.04
N SER A 8 -16.66 -11.11 4.27
CA SER A 8 -15.34 -10.55 3.97
C SER A 8 -15.45 -9.19 3.27
N ALA A 9 -16.31 -9.06 2.27
CA ALA A 9 -16.54 -7.79 1.58
C ALA A 9 -17.11 -6.71 2.52
N ALA A 10 -18.05 -7.08 3.41
CA ALA A 10 -18.60 -6.12 4.38
C ALA A 10 -17.52 -5.60 5.33
N ILE A 11 -16.65 -6.47 5.85
CA ILE A 11 -15.55 -6.07 6.72
C ILE A 11 -14.55 -5.17 5.97
N HIS A 12 -14.26 -5.49 4.71
CA HIS A 12 -13.41 -4.67 3.85
C HIS A 12 -13.96 -3.25 3.68
N GLU A 13 -15.25 -3.10 3.37
CA GLU A 13 -15.89 -1.78 3.25
C GLU A 13 -15.93 -1.02 4.59
N ILE A 14 -16.13 -1.72 5.71
CA ILE A 14 -16.05 -1.11 7.04
C ILE A 14 -14.64 -0.62 7.33
N ALA A 15 -13.61 -1.37 6.94
CA ALA A 15 -12.22 -0.95 7.09
C ALA A 15 -11.95 0.34 6.30
N HIS A 16 -12.41 0.43 5.05
CA HIS A 16 -12.35 1.67 4.28
C HIS A 16 -13.04 2.83 4.99
N SER A 17 -14.26 2.62 5.50
CA SER A 17 -15.00 3.69 6.18
C SER A 17 -14.34 4.19 7.48
N LYS A 18 -13.53 3.34 8.14
CA LYS A 18 -12.79 3.71 9.36
C LYS A 18 -11.48 4.43 9.08
N LEU A 19 -10.81 4.08 8.00
CA LEU A 19 -9.44 4.53 7.71
C LEU A 19 -9.36 5.64 6.65
N HIS A 20 -10.30 5.66 5.71
CA HIS A 20 -10.15 6.47 4.51
C HIS A 20 -11.32 7.44 4.39
N ASP A 21 -11.02 8.67 3.97
CA ASP A 21 -12.07 9.68 3.76
C ASP A 21 -12.85 9.38 2.46
N PRO A 22 -14.13 9.00 2.55
CA PRO A 22 -14.94 8.71 1.36
C PRO A 22 -15.21 9.94 0.49
N LYS A 23 -14.94 11.15 1.01
CA LYS A 23 -15.14 12.42 0.30
C LYS A 23 -13.87 12.90 -0.41
N ARG A 24 -12.80 12.11 -0.38
CA ARG A 24 -11.55 12.47 -1.04
C ARG A 24 -11.78 12.66 -2.53
N THR A 25 -11.68 13.88 -3.00
CA THR A 25 -11.78 14.21 -4.42
C THR A 25 -10.50 13.78 -5.15
N LYS A 26 -10.65 13.36 -6.40
CA LYS A 26 -9.49 13.13 -7.27
C LYS A 26 -8.74 14.48 -7.39
N PRO A 27 -7.41 14.51 -7.17
CA PRO A 27 -6.65 15.74 -7.39
C PRO A 27 -6.78 16.16 -8.85
N GLU A 28 -6.99 17.43 -9.08
CA GLU A 28 -6.94 17.98 -10.43
C GLU A 28 -5.48 18.08 -10.87
N PRO A 29 -5.20 17.87 -12.16
CA PRO A 29 -3.87 18.06 -12.70
C PRO A 29 -3.45 19.53 -12.52
N THR A 30 -2.19 19.72 -12.23
CA THR A 30 -1.55 21.03 -12.20
C THR A 30 -0.61 21.18 -13.39
N TRP A 31 -0.01 22.35 -13.54
CA TRP A 31 0.92 22.61 -14.62
C TRP A 31 2.31 22.90 -14.07
N LYS A 32 3.32 22.54 -14.82
CA LYS A 32 4.71 22.80 -14.48
C LYS A 32 5.49 23.34 -15.67
N VAL A 33 6.56 24.02 -15.37
CA VAL A 33 7.54 24.49 -16.35
C VAL A 33 8.77 23.60 -16.24
N VAL A 34 9.23 23.08 -17.35
CA VAL A 34 10.40 22.22 -17.45
C VAL A 34 11.45 22.85 -18.33
N MET A 35 12.71 22.60 -18.03
CA MET A 35 13.81 22.89 -18.92
C MET A 35 13.98 21.71 -19.88
N VAL A 36 14.01 21.98 -21.17
CA VAL A 36 14.22 20.99 -22.22
C VAL A 36 15.44 21.37 -23.05
N SER A 37 16.39 20.42 -23.16
CA SER A 37 17.53 20.60 -24.04
C SER A 37 17.21 20.15 -25.46
N ASP A 38 17.91 20.67 -26.45
CA ASP A 38 17.86 20.19 -27.84
C ASP A 38 18.31 18.74 -27.99
N GLY A 39 19.08 18.22 -27.02
CA GLY A 39 19.42 16.80 -26.88
C GLY A 39 18.27 15.94 -26.28
N GLY A 40 17.11 16.51 -25.97
CA GLY A 40 15.93 15.81 -25.46
C GLY A 40 15.94 15.55 -23.96
N THR A 41 16.89 16.09 -23.20
CA THR A 41 16.89 15.96 -21.73
C THR A 41 15.91 16.94 -21.13
N LYS A 42 15.08 16.46 -20.17
CA LYS A 42 14.13 17.28 -19.41
C LYS A 42 14.55 17.39 -17.95
N ARG A 43 14.32 18.56 -17.34
CA ARG A 43 14.49 18.82 -15.91
C ARG A 43 13.39 19.75 -15.41
N ASP A 44 12.86 19.49 -14.22
CA ASP A 44 11.87 20.36 -13.61
C ASP A 44 12.49 21.74 -13.30
N PHE A 45 11.75 22.81 -13.61
CA PHE A 45 12.18 24.19 -13.34
C PHE A 45 11.27 24.86 -12.31
N SER A 46 9.94 24.80 -12.49
CA SER A 46 8.94 25.29 -11.56
C SER A 46 7.66 24.49 -11.68
N GLN A 47 6.91 24.34 -10.60
CA GLN A 47 5.70 23.51 -10.55
C GLN A 47 4.60 24.14 -9.71
N GLY A 48 3.38 23.61 -9.81
CA GLY A 48 2.26 24.01 -8.97
C GLY A 48 1.42 25.14 -9.54
N PHE A 49 1.43 25.35 -10.85
CA PHE A 49 0.52 26.29 -11.50
C PHE A 49 -0.87 25.67 -11.63
N ALA A 50 -1.91 26.46 -11.32
CA ALA A 50 -3.29 25.98 -11.40
C ALA A 50 -3.79 25.88 -12.84
N THR A 51 -3.25 26.65 -13.76
CA THR A 51 -3.65 26.70 -15.18
C THR A 51 -2.43 26.73 -16.10
N GLU A 52 -2.61 26.23 -17.32
CA GLU A 52 -1.61 26.30 -18.39
C GLU A 52 -1.19 27.74 -18.66
N ALA A 53 -2.16 28.66 -18.72
CA ALA A 53 -1.91 30.07 -18.97
C ALA A 53 -1.00 30.73 -17.92
N GLU A 54 -1.12 30.36 -16.64
CA GLU A 54 -0.22 30.82 -15.58
C GLU A 54 1.20 30.29 -15.79
N ALA A 55 1.34 29.01 -16.14
CA ALA A 55 2.64 28.41 -16.43
C ALA A 55 3.30 29.02 -17.66
N GLU A 56 2.54 29.26 -18.75
CA GLU A 56 3.00 29.92 -19.96
C GLU A 56 3.44 31.39 -19.69
N GLN A 57 2.65 32.13 -18.91
CA GLN A 57 3.00 33.48 -18.51
C GLN A 57 4.29 33.50 -17.69
N PHE A 58 4.48 32.58 -16.80
CA PHE A 58 5.70 32.42 -16.02
C PHE A 58 6.89 32.11 -16.94
N ALA A 59 6.75 31.11 -17.84
CA ALA A 59 7.81 30.72 -18.75
C ALA A 59 8.21 31.85 -19.71
N ALA A 60 7.22 32.60 -20.24
CA ALA A 60 7.46 33.73 -21.11
C ALA A 60 8.14 34.94 -20.37
N GLY A 61 7.76 35.17 -19.12
CA GLY A 61 8.35 36.21 -18.28
C GLY A 61 9.79 35.96 -17.84
N ALA A 62 10.16 34.67 -17.81
CA ALA A 62 11.49 34.24 -17.38
C ALA A 62 12.59 34.56 -18.43
N ASP A 63 12.26 34.80 -19.71
CA ASP A 63 13.19 34.98 -20.85
C ASP A 63 14.49 34.16 -20.72
N TRP A 64 14.31 32.89 -20.38
CA TRP A 64 15.38 32.03 -19.95
C TRP A 64 15.83 31.12 -21.10
N ARG A 65 17.03 31.34 -21.59
CA ARG A 65 17.75 30.47 -22.51
C ARG A 65 19.16 30.26 -22.00
N PHE A 66 19.62 29.04 -22.05
CA PHE A 66 20.94 28.70 -21.53
C PHE A 66 21.60 27.68 -22.47
N VAL A 67 22.88 27.84 -22.70
CA VAL A 67 23.73 26.85 -23.40
C VAL A 67 24.64 26.23 -22.34
N ASP A 68 24.59 24.92 -22.19
CA ASP A 68 25.41 24.23 -21.22
C ASP A 68 26.85 23.96 -21.75
N GLU A 69 27.71 23.40 -20.89
CA GLU A 69 29.11 23.10 -21.22
C GLU A 69 29.26 22.07 -22.36
N ASN A 70 28.21 21.27 -22.64
CA ASN A 70 28.15 20.32 -23.76
C ASN A 70 27.56 20.94 -25.03
N GLN A 71 27.37 22.26 -25.08
CA GLN A 71 26.79 23.01 -26.19
C GLN A 71 25.31 22.68 -26.46
N PHE A 72 24.56 22.13 -25.51
CA PHE A 72 23.11 21.96 -25.64
C PHE A 72 22.39 23.26 -25.29
N GLU A 73 21.49 23.67 -26.17
CA GLU A 73 20.55 24.75 -25.89
C GLU A 73 19.39 24.26 -25.05
N TRP A 74 19.10 24.97 -23.97
CA TRP A 74 17.98 24.71 -23.08
C TRP A 74 16.92 25.79 -23.23
N ARG A 75 15.66 25.37 -23.25
CA ARG A 75 14.50 26.27 -23.28
C ARG A 75 13.48 25.82 -22.24
N LEU A 76 12.58 26.73 -21.88
CA LEU A 76 11.44 26.42 -21.03
C LEU A 76 10.27 25.92 -21.87
N GLU A 77 9.64 24.84 -21.41
CA GLU A 77 8.39 24.30 -21.94
C GLU A 77 7.40 24.12 -20.80
N VAL A 78 6.11 24.22 -21.12
CA VAL A 78 5.02 23.98 -20.19
C VAL A 78 4.50 22.57 -20.44
N GLU A 79 4.27 21.84 -19.35
CA GLU A 79 3.62 20.51 -19.42
C GLU A 79 2.70 20.29 -18.22
N GLU A 80 1.75 19.39 -18.39
CA GLU A 80 0.83 18.98 -17.34
C GLU A 80 1.58 18.21 -16.24
N ASP A 81 1.31 18.56 -14.98
CA ASP A 81 1.93 17.87 -13.83
C ASP A 81 0.97 16.86 -13.21
N HIS A 82 1.26 15.60 -13.45
CA HIS A 82 0.51 14.46 -12.93
C HIS A 82 1.02 13.93 -11.59
N ALA A 83 1.96 14.59 -10.92
CA ALA A 83 2.57 14.10 -9.68
C ALA A 83 1.53 13.84 -8.59
N ALA A 84 0.53 14.72 -8.45
CA ALA A 84 -0.55 14.56 -7.47
C ALA A 84 -1.46 13.35 -7.79
N GLU A 85 -1.74 13.11 -9.08
CA GLU A 85 -2.53 11.95 -9.52
C GLU A 85 -1.77 10.63 -9.28
N VAL A 86 -0.48 10.61 -9.58
CA VAL A 86 0.40 9.45 -9.33
C VAL A 86 0.46 9.16 -7.83
N GLN A 87 0.61 10.19 -6.99
CA GLN A 87 0.62 10.03 -5.54
C GLN A 87 -0.74 9.51 -5.03
N ALA A 88 -1.85 10.07 -5.49
CA ALA A 88 -3.19 9.62 -5.11
C ALA A 88 -3.48 8.17 -5.55
N ALA A 89 -2.89 7.72 -6.67
CA ALA A 89 -2.99 6.34 -7.09
C ALA A 89 -2.20 5.39 -6.17
N LYS A 90 -1.00 5.79 -5.72
CA LYS A 90 -0.20 5.04 -4.75
C LYS A 90 -0.89 4.96 -3.39
N ASP A 91 -1.49 6.07 -2.94
CA ASP A 91 -2.23 6.12 -1.69
C ASP A 91 -3.42 5.16 -1.74
N ARG A 92 -4.22 5.18 -2.81
CA ARG A 92 -5.33 4.23 -3.00
C ARG A 92 -4.88 2.78 -2.97
N HIS A 93 -3.77 2.46 -3.62
CA HIS A 93 -3.24 1.10 -3.57
C HIS A 93 -2.87 0.68 -2.14
N THR A 94 -2.31 1.58 -1.35
CA THR A 94 -2.03 1.34 0.07
C THR A 94 -3.32 1.17 0.89
N GLU A 95 -4.34 1.99 0.62
CA GLU A 95 -5.67 1.93 1.24
C GLU A 95 -6.34 0.57 0.99
N GLU A 96 -6.32 0.08 -0.26
CA GLU A 96 -6.84 -1.24 -0.62
C GLU A 96 -6.12 -2.38 0.12
N VAL A 97 -4.78 -2.33 0.20
CA VAL A 97 -4.00 -3.34 0.92
C VAL A 97 -4.32 -3.33 2.41
N GLN A 98 -4.49 -2.16 3.01
CA GLN A 98 -4.87 -2.05 4.42
C GLN A 98 -6.25 -2.64 4.67
N ALA A 99 -7.25 -2.30 3.85
CA ALA A 99 -8.61 -2.81 3.99
C ALA A 99 -8.68 -4.33 3.80
N GLU A 100 -8.00 -4.86 2.79
CA GLU A 100 -7.91 -6.31 2.54
C GLU A 100 -7.23 -7.04 3.69
N SER A 101 -6.13 -6.50 4.21
CA SER A 101 -5.41 -7.10 5.34
C SER A 101 -6.24 -7.11 6.61
N ILE A 102 -6.99 -6.05 6.90
CA ILE A 102 -7.91 -5.97 8.04
C ILE A 102 -9.03 -6.98 7.88
N SER A 103 -9.67 -7.04 6.70
CA SER A 103 -10.71 -8.01 6.41
C SER A 103 -10.23 -9.44 6.63
N TYR A 104 -9.05 -9.76 6.10
CA TYR A 104 -8.43 -11.06 6.31
C TYR A 104 -8.20 -11.37 7.79
N ALA A 105 -7.59 -10.45 8.55
CA ALA A 105 -7.28 -10.65 9.96
C ALA A 105 -8.54 -10.87 10.81
N VAL A 106 -9.59 -10.07 10.58
CA VAL A 106 -10.87 -10.19 11.29
C VAL A 106 -11.57 -11.51 10.93
N CYS A 107 -11.60 -11.87 9.63
CA CYS A 107 -12.17 -13.14 9.20
C CYS A 107 -11.44 -14.34 9.84
N GLN A 108 -10.11 -14.33 9.84
CA GLN A 108 -9.32 -15.39 10.48
C GLN A 108 -9.57 -15.50 11.98
N TYR A 109 -9.72 -14.38 12.68
CA TYR A 109 -10.05 -14.38 14.11
C TYR A 109 -11.36 -15.13 14.42
N TYR A 110 -12.37 -15.01 13.55
CA TYR A 110 -13.64 -15.72 13.66
C TYR A 110 -13.67 -17.10 12.99
N GLY A 111 -12.52 -17.59 12.52
CA GLY A 111 -12.43 -18.91 11.85
C GLY A 111 -13.05 -18.93 10.46
N ILE A 112 -13.31 -17.77 9.86
CA ILE A 112 -13.86 -17.63 8.52
C ILE A 112 -12.71 -17.73 7.51
N GLN A 113 -12.69 -18.85 6.75
CA GLN A 113 -11.66 -19.07 5.73
C GLN A 113 -11.94 -18.23 4.48
N THR A 114 -11.17 -17.19 4.30
CA THR A 114 -11.17 -16.39 3.07
C THR A 114 -10.14 -16.95 2.08
N ALA A 115 -10.40 -16.83 0.77
CA ALA A 115 -9.53 -17.40 -0.25
C ALA A 115 -8.10 -16.82 -0.19
N ASP A 116 -7.11 -17.63 -0.58
CA ASP A 116 -5.65 -17.38 -0.48
C ASP A 116 -5.11 -16.19 -1.28
N ASN A 117 -5.99 -15.39 -1.91
CA ASN A 117 -5.58 -14.29 -2.80
C ASN A 117 -4.96 -13.06 -2.09
N SER A 118 -5.24 -12.88 -0.80
CA SER A 118 -4.79 -11.71 -0.03
C SER A 118 -3.26 -11.63 0.10
N PHE A 119 -2.57 -12.75 0.23
CA PHE A 119 -1.12 -12.77 0.42
C PHE A 119 -0.33 -12.31 -0.80
N GLY A 120 -0.76 -12.68 -2.01
CA GLY A 120 -0.12 -12.25 -3.26
C GLY A 120 -0.19 -10.73 -3.44
N TYR A 121 -1.29 -10.14 -3.03
CA TYR A 121 -1.52 -8.71 -3.09
C TYR A 121 -0.63 -7.92 -2.12
N ILE A 122 -0.56 -8.39 -0.86
CA ILE A 122 0.30 -7.81 0.18
C ILE A 122 1.78 -7.92 -0.20
N ALA A 123 2.21 -9.08 -0.74
CA ALA A 123 3.57 -9.29 -1.17
C ALA A 123 3.97 -8.34 -2.32
N SER A 124 3.07 -8.13 -3.29
CA SER A 124 3.29 -7.18 -4.39
C SER A 124 3.41 -5.74 -3.88
N TRP A 125 2.53 -5.34 -2.94
CA TRP A 125 2.54 -4.00 -2.37
C TRP A 125 3.80 -3.69 -1.55
N SER A 126 4.35 -4.70 -0.86
CA SER A 126 5.53 -4.51 0.00
C SER A 126 6.83 -4.31 -0.79
N GLN A 127 6.85 -4.66 -2.08
CA GLN A 127 8.04 -4.53 -2.92
C GLN A 127 8.42 -3.05 -3.10
N GLY A 128 9.66 -2.72 -2.76
CA GLY A 128 10.22 -1.38 -2.92
C GLY A 128 9.82 -0.37 -1.85
N LYS A 129 9.05 -0.76 -0.82
CA LYS A 129 8.73 0.12 0.30
C LYS A 129 9.80 0.07 1.39
N GLU A 130 10.00 1.21 2.05
CA GLU A 130 10.90 1.27 3.20
C GLU A 130 10.30 0.56 4.42
N LEU A 131 11.17 -0.01 5.26
CA LEU A 131 10.76 -0.73 6.48
C LEU A 131 9.88 0.13 7.40
N LYS A 132 10.12 1.45 7.44
CA LYS A 132 9.34 2.40 8.24
C LYS A 132 7.90 2.50 7.75
N GLU A 133 7.68 2.56 6.44
CA GLU A 133 6.35 2.60 5.83
C GLU A 133 5.58 1.30 6.07
N LEU A 134 6.27 0.16 5.93
CA LEU A 134 5.67 -1.15 6.21
C LEU A 134 5.23 -1.28 7.66
N ARG A 135 6.06 -0.85 8.62
CA ARG A 135 5.72 -0.85 10.04
C ARG A 135 4.51 0.03 10.34
N ALA A 136 4.48 1.25 9.81
CA ALA A 136 3.37 2.16 10.02
C ALA A 136 2.05 1.56 9.50
N SER A 137 2.05 0.95 8.31
CA SER A 137 0.87 0.28 7.78
C SER A 137 0.45 -0.93 8.61
N LEU A 138 1.38 -1.75 9.09
CA LEU A 138 1.08 -2.89 9.96
C LEU A 138 0.50 -2.45 11.32
N GLU A 139 0.97 -1.35 11.89
CA GLU A 139 0.40 -0.78 13.11
C GLU A 139 -1.05 -0.35 12.91
N VAL A 140 -1.36 0.33 11.80
CA VAL A 140 -2.71 0.73 11.43
C VAL A 140 -3.61 -0.49 11.24
N ILE A 141 -3.15 -1.51 10.49
CA ILE A 141 -3.88 -2.75 10.25
C ILE A 141 -4.21 -3.45 11.57
N ASN A 142 -3.22 -3.68 12.42
CA ASN A 142 -3.40 -4.39 13.69
C ASN A 142 -4.35 -3.64 14.64
N LYS A 143 -4.18 -2.33 14.76
CA LYS A 143 -5.04 -1.49 15.60
C LYS A 143 -6.48 -1.56 15.12
N THR A 144 -6.72 -1.32 13.84
CA THR A 144 -8.07 -1.27 13.28
C THR A 144 -8.76 -2.64 13.29
N ALA A 145 -8.02 -3.72 13.02
CA ALA A 145 -8.56 -5.07 13.15
C ALA A 145 -8.97 -5.39 14.60
N GLY A 146 -8.13 -5.03 15.59
CA GLY A 146 -8.46 -5.21 17.00
C GLY A 146 -9.68 -4.40 17.46
N GLU A 147 -9.83 -3.15 16.99
CA GLU A 147 -11.01 -2.32 17.24
C GLU A 147 -12.26 -2.94 16.63
N LEU A 148 -12.20 -3.41 15.39
CA LEU A 148 -13.32 -4.06 14.71
C LEU A 148 -13.75 -5.34 15.42
N ILE A 149 -12.83 -6.19 15.81
CA ILE A 149 -13.11 -7.42 16.58
C ILE A 149 -13.83 -7.05 17.89
N SER A 150 -13.31 -6.06 18.61
CA SER A 150 -13.92 -5.61 19.88
C SER A 150 -15.34 -5.05 19.68
N ASP A 151 -15.56 -4.29 18.61
CA ASP A 151 -16.87 -3.75 18.26
C ASP A 151 -17.86 -4.86 17.87
N ILE A 152 -17.43 -5.81 17.04
CA ILE A 152 -18.25 -6.97 16.63
C ILE A 152 -18.63 -7.82 17.85
N ASP A 153 -17.67 -8.13 18.72
CA ASP A 153 -17.94 -8.92 19.93
C ASP A 153 -18.92 -8.24 20.87
N ARG A 154 -18.77 -6.92 21.03
CA ARG A 154 -19.69 -6.10 21.85
C ARG A 154 -21.10 -6.15 21.29
N HIS A 155 -21.29 -5.84 20.02
CA HIS A 155 -22.59 -5.84 19.38
C HIS A 155 -23.22 -7.25 19.33
N TYR A 156 -22.41 -8.27 19.11
CA TYR A 156 -22.88 -9.67 19.16
C TYR A 156 -23.46 -10.01 20.54
N LYS A 157 -22.77 -9.64 21.62
CA LYS A 157 -23.29 -9.84 23.00
C LYS A 157 -24.57 -9.07 23.27
N GLU A 158 -24.68 -7.83 22.76
CA GLU A 158 -25.90 -7.01 22.87
C GLU A 158 -27.09 -7.69 22.17
N ILE A 159 -26.88 -8.12 20.91
CA ILE A 159 -27.91 -8.83 20.12
C ILE A 159 -28.34 -10.15 20.81
N CYS A 160 -27.39 -10.91 21.32
CA CYS A 160 -27.69 -12.16 22.04
C CYS A 160 -28.55 -11.89 23.28
N LYS A 161 -28.20 -10.85 24.04
CA LYS A 161 -28.98 -10.42 25.22
C LYS A 161 -30.40 -9.99 24.85
N GLU A 162 -30.56 -9.21 23.80
CA GLU A 162 -31.89 -8.76 23.32
C GLU A 162 -32.75 -9.93 22.84
N ARG A 163 -32.12 -10.95 22.21
CA ARG A 163 -32.83 -12.13 21.71
C ARG A 163 -32.97 -13.25 22.73
N GLY A 164 -32.52 -13.06 23.97
CA GLY A 164 -32.55 -14.07 25.02
C GLY A 164 -31.69 -15.30 24.73
N ILE A 165 -30.63 -15.15 23.92
CA ILE A 165 -29.68 -16.23 23.60
C ILE A 165 -28.65 -16.30 24.72
N ASP A 166 -28.61 -17.44 25.42
CA ASP A 166 -27.62 -17.70 26.47
C ASP A 166 -26.29 -18.16 25.85
N LEU A 167 -25.29 -17.28 25.86
CA LEU A 167 -23.96 -17.56 25.35
C LEU A 167 -23.18 -18.58 26.20
N THR A 168 -23.62 -18.82 27.45
CA THR A 168 -22.98 -19.80 28.34
C THR A 168 -23.47 -21.21 28.07
N ALA A 169 -24.60 -21.36 27.40
CA ALA A 169 -25.21 -22.64 27.04
C ALA A 169 -24.65 -23.27 25.76
N GLN A 170 -23.81 -22.55 25.01
CA GLN A 170 -23.13 -23.11 23.83
C GLN A 170 -21.93 -23.96 24.27
N PRO A 171 -21.80 -25.19 23.77
CA PRO A 171 -20.56 -25.95 23.97
C PRO A 171 -19.42 -25.15 23.38
N GLU A 172 -18.38 -24.98 24.17
CA GLU A 172 -17.09 -24.41 23.75
C GLU A 172 -16.72 -25.02 22.39
N GLN A 173 -16.92 -24.25 21.31
CA GLN A 173 -16.47 -24.69 19.99
C GLN A 173 -14.95 -24.75 20.08
N ALA A 174 -14.44 -25.99 20.19
CA ALA A 174 -13.02 -26.22 20.14
C ALA A 174 -12.46 -25.51 18.90
N VAL A 175 -11.71 -24.44 19.12
CA VAL A 175 -10.90 -23.82 18.08
C VAL A 175 -10.10 -24.97 17.47
N PRO A 176 -10.22 -25.25 16.17
CA PRO A 176 -9.40 -26.27 15.56
C PRO A 176 -7.95 -25.84 15.78
N GLN A 177 -7.25 -26.52 16.70
CA GLN A 177 -5.81 -26.40 16.78
C GLN A 177 -5.30 -26.85 15.41
N GLN A 178 -4.93 -25.91 14.57
CA GLN A 178 -4.15 -26.24 13.39
C GLN A 178 -2.89 -26.95 13.90
N GLU A 179 -2.87 -28.25 13.66
CA GLU A 179 -1.67 -29.05 13.78
C GLU A 179 -0.65 -28.38 12.85
N VAL A 180 0.29 -27.64 13.44
CA VAL A 180 1.40 -27.04 12.70
C VAL A 180 2.14 -28.21 12.08
N ALA A 181 1.94 -28.41 10.78
CA ALA A 181 2.72 -29.39 10.03
C ALA A 181 4.20 -29.12 10.31
N PRO A 182 5.00 -30.14 10.65
CA PRO A 182 6.40 -29.95 10.93
C PRO A 182 7.05 -29.31 9.70
N GLU A 183 7.74 -28.20 9.95
CA GLU A 183 8.53 -27.48 8.94
C GLU A 183 9.43 -28.51 8.22
N PRO A 184 9.47 -28.55 6.89
CA PRO A 184 10.37 -29.46 6.21
C PRO A 184 11.80 -29.09 6.59
N GLU A 185 12.51 -30.03 7.23
CA GLU A 185 13.93 -29.86 7.54
C GLU A 185 14.69 -29.55 6.26
N VAL A 186 15.11 -28.29 6.12
CA VAL A 186 16.02 -27.90 5.05
C VAL A 186 17.38 -28.56 5.35
N PRO A 187 17.89 -29.44 4.49
CA PRO A 187 19.19 -30.04 4.70
C PRO A 187 20.25 -28.95 4.78
N MET A 188 20.90 -28.81 5.92
CA MET A 188 22.05 -27.92 6.09
C MET A 188 23.18 -28.39 5.17
N GLN A 189 23.31 -27.75 4.02
CA GLN A 189 24.48 -27.95 3.17
C GLN A 189 25.68 -27.33 3.89
N SER A 190 26.61 -28.18 4.29
CA SER A 190 27.88 -27.76 4.84
C SER A 190 28.60 -26.83 3.88
N PRO A 191 29.18 -25.72 4.36
CA PRO A 191 29.91 -24.81 3.46
C PRO A 191 31.14 -25.53 2.90
N ALA A 192 31.20 -25.65 1.60
CA ALA A 192 32.37 -26.16 0.88
C ALA A 192 33.58 -25.28 1.22
N ARG A 193 34.60 -25.89 1.82
CA ARG A 193 35.91 -25.26 2.07
C ARG A 193 36.53 -24.87 0.73
N HIS A 194 36.49 -23.60 0.39
CA HIS A 194 37.30 -23.04 -0.68
C HIS A 194 38.75 -22.97 -0.20
N VAL A 195 39.56 -23.90 -0.70
CA VAL A 195 41.01 -23.88 -0.52
C VAL A 195 41.60 -22.92 -1.54
N TYR A 196 41.99 -21.72 -1.11
CA TYR A 196 42.75 -20.80 -1.94
C TYR A 196 44.20 -21.33 -2.09
N LYS A 197 44.53 -21.83 -3.29
CA LYS A 197 45.93 -22.07 -3.67
C LYS A 197 46.61 -20.74 -3.96
N LEU A 198 47.47 -20.30 -3.03
CA LEU A 198 48.42 -19.22 -3.28
C LEU A 198 49.44 -19.70 -4.29
N HIS A 199 49.43 -19.14 -5.50
CA HIS A 199 50.52 -19.26 -6.44
C HIS A 199 51.53 -18.18 -6.15
N SER A 200 52.62 -18.53 -5.47
CA SER A 200 53.81 -17.69 -5.46
C SER A 200 54.51 -17.81 -6.83
N LYS A 201 54.68 -16.69 -7.50
CA LYS A 201 55.63 -16.56 -8.62
C LYS A 201 56.79 -15.71 -8.14
N PHE A 202 57.96 -16.33 -8.23
CA PHE A 202 59.25 -15.67 -8.25
C PHE A 202 59.36 -14.77 -9.50
#